data_297b6886466ccdaa5159fdbd7dc16212
#
_entry.id   297b6886466ccdaa5159fdbd7dc16212
#
_cell.length_a   1.000
_cell.length_b   1.000
_cell.length_c   1.000
_cell.angle_alpha   90.00
_cell.angle_beta   90.00
_cell.angle_gamma   90.00
#
_symmetry.space_group_name_H-M   'P 1'
#
loop_
_entity.id
_entity.type
_entity.pdbx_description
1 polymer ?
#
loop_
_entity_poly.entity_id
_entity_poly.type
_entity_poly.pdbx_seq_one_letter_code
_entity_poly.pdbx_strand_id
1 'polypeptide(L)'
;MAIDKSIKLPQKFREQYRRHIIFRLLGSLVLIAAAALLCTVIDFSGSRYPVMGIVMVLACGFVLACLIVGIHRILFRTSWSGTITDIDADYHIRTKNRGLSKKFIVTLTIDCGGKEPKKFELLHEDRNGENKYYTEAPYKVGDTVVFLRGMKYPMRYGVATEDMLTLFVCPYCGDINKAERDTCYKCGKYLVK
;
A
#
# COMPACT_ATOMS: atom_id res chain seq x y z
N MET A 1 8.43 9.29 13.78
CA MET A 1 9.39 8.35 13.18
C MET A 1 9.69 8.82 11.77
N ALA A 2 10.94 9.04 11.44
CA ALA A 2 11.36 9.58 10.15
C ALA A 2 12.07 8.48 9.34
N ILE A 3 12.13 8.66 8.03
CA ILE A 3 13.01 7.85 7.17
C ILE A 3 14.45 8.23 7.51
N ASP A 4 15.31 7.24 7.60
CA ASP A 4 16.74 7.47 7.77
C ASP A 4 17.26 8.36 6.63
N LYS A 5 17.98 9.42 6.96
CA LYS A 5 18.53 10.40 6.01
C LYS A 5 19.55 9.79 5.05
N SER A 6 20.13 8.63 5.40
CA SER A 6 21.06 7.89 4.54
C SER A 6 20.37 7.25 3.33
N ILE A 7 19.06 7.06 3.36
CA ILE A 7 18.29 6.38 2.33
C ILE A 7 18.04 7.32 1.15
N LYS A 8 18.77 7.12 0.06
CA LYS A 8 18.65 7.89 -1.19
C LYS A 8 17.81 7.11 -2.21
N LEU A 9 16.53 7.43 -2.31
CA LEU A 9 15.67 6.83 -3.31
C LEU A 9 16.02 7.29 -4.74
N PRO A 10 16.00 6.39 -5.75
CA PRO A 10 16.25 6.73 -7.15
C PRO A 10 15.35 7.87 -7.64
N GLN A 11 15.88 8.76 -8.49
CA GLN A 11 15.14 9.92 -8.99
C GLN A 11 13.85 9.52 -9.70
N LYS A 12 13.92 8.52 -10.61
CA LYS A 12 12.75 8.00 -11.34
C LYS A 12 11.63 7.55 -10.39
N PHE A 13 12.00 6.88 -9.30
CA PHE A 13 11.04 6.45 -8.30
C PHE A 13 10.42 7.64 -7.55
N ARG A 14 11.23 8.64 -7.16
CA ARG A 14 10.74 9.85 -6.47
C ARG A 14 9.73 10.62 -7.33
N GLU A 15 10.01 10.79 -8.62
CA GLU A 15 9.10 11.46 -9.55
C GLU A 15 7.78 10.69 -9.69
N GLN A 16 7.86 9.38 -9.87
CA GLN A 16 6.68 8.53 -9.96
C GLN A 16 5.88 8.52 -8.66
N TYR A 17 6.54 8.47 -7.51
CA TYR A 17 5.91 8.57 -6.21
C TYR A 17 5.18 9.90 -6.05
N ARG A 18 5.85 11.03 -6.38
CA ARG A 18 5.23 12.37 -6.35
C ARG A 18 3.99 12.44 -7.24
N ARG A 19 4.07 11.95 -8.48
CA ARG A 19 2.90 11.88 -9.37
C ARG A 19 1.78 11.05 -8.76
N HIS A 20 2.09 9.89 -8.17
CA HIS A 20 1.10 9.04 -7.53
C HIS A 20 0.37 9.73 -6.38
N ILE A 21 1.08 10.48 -5.53
CA ILE A 21 0.48 11.28 -4.45
C ILE A 21 -0.40 12.39 -5.02
N ILE A 22 0.10 13.15 -6.02
CA ILE A 22 -0.65 14.23 -6.66
C ILE A 22 -1.96 13.70 -7.28
N PHE A 23 -1.90 12.60 -8.03
CA PHE A 23 -3.11 12.01 -8.62
C PHE A 23 -4.14 11.59 -7.58
N ARG A 24 -3.71 11.05 -6.45
CA ARG A 24 -4.63 10.72 -5.36
C ARG A 24 -5.25 11.95 -4.72
N LEU A 25 -4.48 13.00 -4.49
CA LEU A 25 -5.00 14.26 -3.96
C LEU A 25 -5.98 14.91 -4.93
N LEU A 26 -5.66 14.98 -6.21
CA LEU A 26 -6.56 15.52 -7.23
C LEU A 26 -7.84 14.68 -7.34
N GLY A 27 -7.73 13.36 -7.38
CA GLY A 27 -8.90 12.48 -7.43
C GLY A 27 -9.82 12.64 -6.21
N SER A 28 -9.25 12.86 -5.01
CA SER A 28 -10.06 13.13 -3.82
C SER A 28 -10.72 14.49 -3.86
N LEU A 29 -10.04 15.53 -4.38
CA LEU A 29 -10.62 16.85 -4.58
C LEU A 29 -11.81 16.81 -5.55
N VAL A 30 -11.68 16.06 -6.65
CA VAL A 30 -12.80 15.90 -7.61
C VAL A 30 -14.00 15.24 -6.96
N LEU A 31 -13.81 14.20 -6.14
CA LEU A 31 -14.90 13.53 -5.42
C LEU A 31 -15.58 14.47 -4.41
N ILE A 32 -14.80 15.23 -3.67
CA ILE A 32 -15.34 16.21 -2.71
C ILE A 32 -16.10 17.34 -3.44
N ALA A 33 -15.55 17.84 -4.55
CA ALA A 33 -16.21 18.84 -5.37
C ALA A 33 -17.54 18.32 -5.97
N ALA A 34 -17.56 17.07 -6.43
CA ALA A 34 -18.79 16.42 -6.91
C ALA A 34 -19.83 16.29 -5.80
N ALA A 35 -19.42 15.93 -4.57
CA ALA A 35 -20.31 15.88 -3.41
C ALA A 35 -20.86 17.27 -3.06
N ALA A 36 -20.03 18.32 -3.14
CA ALA A 36 -20.47 19.71 -2.93
C ALA A 36 -21.48 20.17 -3.99
N LEU A 37 -21.24 19.84 -5.27
CA LEU A 37 -22.19 20.12 -6.35
C LEU A 37 -23.52 19.39 -6.13
N LEU A 38 -23.51 18.14 -5.66
CA LEU A 38 -24.74 17.43 -5.33
C LEU A 38 -25.53 18.16 -4.23
N CYS A 39 -24.86 18.78 -3.25
CA CYS A 39 -25.52 19.59 -2.24
C CYS A 39 -26.25 20.82 -2.82
N THR A 40 -25.80 21.36 -3.95
CA THR A 40 -26.50 22.51 -4.61
C THR A 40 -27.70 22.07 -5.43
N VAL A 41 -27.71 20.82 -5.91
CA VAL A 41 -28.82 20.28 -6.72
C VAL A 41 -29.93 19.71 -5.83
N ILE A 42 -29.54 19.12 -4.68
CA ILE A 42 -30.51 18.56 -3.72
C ILE A 42 -31.10 19.70 -2.91
N ASP A 43 -32.41 19.91 -3.07
CA ASP A 43 -33.13 20.89 -2.27
C ASP A 43 -33.38 20.36 -0.85
N PHE A 44 -32.64 20.90 0.11
CA PHE A 44 -32.80 20.59 1.53
C PHE A 44 -33.76 21.55 2.25
N SER A 45 -34.35 22.55 1.53
CA SER A 45 -35.17 23.57 2.14
C SER A 45 -36.45 23.01 2.80
N GLY A 46 -36.98 21.92 2.23
CA GLY A 46 -38.13 21.19 2.84
C GLY A 46 -37.76 20.25 3.99
N SER A 47 -36.45 20.07 4.27
CA SER A 47 -36.02 19.19 5.36
C SER A 47 -36.10 19.88 6.72
N ARG A 48 -36.48 19.11 7.75
CA ARG A 48 -36.49 19.59 9.14
C ARG A 48 -35.09 19.96 9.65
N TYR A 49 -34.03 19.42 9.00
CA TYR A 49 -32.63 19.62 9.37
C TYR A 49 -31.74 19.82 8.11
N PRO A 50 -31.84 20.95 7.40
CA PRO A 50 -31.12 21.14 6.13
C PRO A 50 -29.59 21.08 6.29
N VAL A 51 -29.05 21.66 7.35
CA VAL A 51 -27.60 21.66 7.63
C VAL A 51 -27.09 20.22 7.83
N MET A 52 -27.84 19.38 8.51
CA MET A 52 -27.48 17.99 8.77
C MET A 52 -27.41 17.17 7.46
N GLY A 53 -28.32 17.43 6.52
CA GLY A 53 -28.29 16.84 5.18
C GLY A 53 -27.03 17.17 4.41
N ILE A 54 -26.63 18.44 4.38
CA ILE A 54 -25.40 18.90 3.73
C ILE A 54 -24.16 18.24 4.36
N VAL A 55 -24.07 18.24 5.68
CA VAL A 55 -22.97 17.60 6.41
C VAL A 55 -22.88 16.10 6.09
N MET A 56 -24.01 15.40 6.03
CA MET A 56 -24.03 13.98 5.66
C MET A 56 -23.51 13.73 4.24
N VAL A 57 -23.92 14.52 3.25
CA VAL A 57 -23.46 14.37 1.85
C VAL A 57 -21.95 14.62 1.74
N LEU A 58 -21.44 15.65 2.40
CA LEU A 58 -20.00 15.94 2.43
C LEU A 58 -19.20 14.84 3.14
N ALA A 59 -19.72 14.33 4.26
CA ALA A 59 -19.11 13.21 4.98
C ALA A 59 -19.08 11.93 4.13
N CYS A 60 -20.16 11.61 3.42
CA CYS A 60 -20.19 10.49 2.47
C CYS A 60 -19.18 10.68 1.33
N GLY A 61 -19.07 11.89 0.76
CA GLY A 61 -18.06 12.21 -0.26
C GLY A 61 -16.63 11.99 0.24
N PHE A 62 -16.35 12.41 1.48
CA PHE A 62 -15.05 12.18 2.12
C PHE A 62 -14.77 10.69 2.35
N VAL A 63 -15.76 9.94 2.85
CA VAL A 63 -15.64 8.48 3.05
C VAL A 63 -15.39 7.77 1.72
N LEU A 64 -16.11 8.13 0.65
CA LEU A 64 -15.88 7.59 -0.68
C LEU A 64 -14.46 7.91 -1.20
N ALA A 65 -13.97 9.13 -1.00
CA ALA A 65 -12.59 9.50 -1.33
C ALA A 65 -11.58 8.64 -0.55
N CYS A 66 -11.83 8.37 0.73
CA CYS A 66 -11.01 7.49 1.54
C CYS A 66 -10.99 6.05 1.02
N LEU A 67 -12.13 5.50 0.63
CA LEU A 67 -12.27 4.11 0.20
C LEU A 67 -11.74 3.91 -1.24
N ILE A 68 -12.15 4.75 -2.19
CA ILE A 68 -11.83 4.58 -3.61
C ILE A 68 -10.41 5.03 -3.90
N VAL A 69 -10.04 6.23 -3.49
CA VAL A 69 -8.72 6.82 -3.79
C VAL A 69 -7.67 6.39 -2.79
N GLY A 70 -8.07 5.96 -1.60
CA GLY A 70 -7.17 5.54 -0.52
C GLY A 70 -6.38 6.72 0.08
N ILE A 71 -6.99 7.92 0.13
CA ILE A 71 -6.36 9.12 0.67
C ILE A 71 -6.01 8.97 2.16
N HIS A 72 -6.76 8.14 2.91
CA HIS A 72 -6.48 7.83 4.30
C HIS A 72 -5.03 7.33 4.52
N ARG A 73 -4.46 6.63 3.51
CA ARG A 73 -3.07 6.15 3.58
C ARG A 73 -2.05 7.28 3.48
N ILE A 74 -2.44 8.40 2.88
CA ILE A 74 -1.60 9.61 2.79
C ILE A 74 -1.74 10.45 4.05
N LEU A 75 -2.97 10.58 4.58
CA LEU A 75 -3.27 11.43 5.73
C LEU A 75 -2.81 10.79 7.06
N PHE A 76 -3.13 9.50 7.26
CA PHE A 76 -2.97 8.85 8.57
C PHE A 76 -1.75 7.92 8.69
N ARG A 77 -1.06 7.60 7.58
CA ARG A 77 0.15 6.79 7.66
C ARG A 77 1.40 7.65 7.57
N THR A 78 2.36 7.38 8.45
CA THR A 78 3.69 8.00 8.43
C THR A 78 4.66 7.16 7.61
N SER A 79 5.64 7.82 6.98
CA SER A 79 6.78 7.13 6.36
C SER A 79 7.77 6.71 7.43
N TRP A 80 8.38 5.54 7.26
CA TRP A 80 9.38 5.01 8.18
C TRP A 80 10.36 4.09 7.44
N SER A 81 11.49 3.81 8.06
CA SER A 81 12.46 2.80 7.64
C SER A 81 12.86 1.97 8.85
N GLY A 82 13.33 0.76 8.60
CA GLY A 82 13.78 -0.14 9.65
C GLY A 82 14.41 -1.40 9.07
N THR A 83 14.92 -2.25 9.95
CA THR A 83 15.52 -3.54 9.61
C THR A 83 14.59 -4.67 10.03
N ILE A 84 14.42 -5.68 9.20
CA ILE A 84 13.62 -6.85 9.51
C ILE A 84 14.39 -7.70 10.53
N THR A 85 13.80 -7.92 11.69
CA THR A 85 14.39 -8.73 12.77
C THR A 85 13.84 -10.15 12.81
N ASP A 86 12.59 -10.32 12.33
CA ASP A 86 11.94 -11.62 12.32
C ASP A 86 10.89 -11.70 11.20
N ILE A 87 10.67 -12.92 10.70
CA ILE A 87 9.68 -13.21 9.64
C ILE A 87 8.90 -14.44 10.07
N ASP A 88 7.63 -14.25 10.35
CA ASP A 88 6.69 -15.33 10.65
C ASP A 88 5.78 -15.55 9.44
N ALA A 89 5.74 -16.78 8.95
CA ALA A 89 4.99 -17.14 7.75
C ALA A 89 3.94 -18.21 8.09
N ASP A 90 2.67 -17.82 8.02
CA ASP A 90 1.56 -18.71 8.31
C ASP A 90 0.73 -19.04 7.06
N TYR A 91 0.40 -20.32 6.92
CA TYR A 91 -0.33 -20.84 5.78
C TYR A 91 -1.78 -21.17 6.18
N HIS A 92 -2.73 -20.41 5.70
CA HIS A 92 -4.13 -20.71 5.84
C HIS A 92 -4.72 -21.31 4.56
N ILE A 93 -5.16 -22.53 4.62
CA ILE A 93 -5.92 -23.18 3.55
C ILE A 93 -7.40 -22.95 3.81
N ARG A 94 -8.06 -22.18 2.96
CA ARG A 94 -9.51 -21.96 3.03
C ARG A 94 -10.19 -22.70 1.89
N THR A 95 -11.04 -23.65 2.24
CA THR A 95 -11.91 -24.32 1.26
C THR A 95 -13.13 -23.44 1.02
N LYS A 96 -13.26 -22.89 -0.17
CA LYS A 96 -14.47 -22.22 -0.63
C LYS A 96 -15.20 -23.12 -1.62
N ASN A 97 -16.53 -23.02 -1.68
CA ASN A 97 -17.42 -23.83 -2.55
C ASN A 97 -17.06 -23.87 -4.07
N ARG A 98 -16.01 -23.19 -4.50
CA ARG A 98 -15.52 -23.10 -5.88
C ARG A 98 -14.00 -23.37 -6.04
N GLY A 99 -13.38 -24.03 -5.08
CA GLY A 99 -11.95 -24.38 -5.17
C GLY A 99 -11.17 -24.06 -3.89
N LEU A 100 -9.97 -24.61 -3.79
CA LEU A 100 -8.99 -24.37 -2.74
C LEU A 100 -8.37 -23.00 -2.94
N SER A 101 -8.63 -22.06 -2.03
CA SER A 101 -7.90 -20.80 -1.95
C SER A 101 -6.84 -20.92 -0.87
N LYS A 102 -5.58 -20.82 -1.25
CA LYS A 102 -4.46 -20.78 -0.31
C LYS A 102 -4.20 -19.32 0.07
N LYS A 103 -4.29 -19.04 1.34
CA LYS A 103 -4.00 -17.71 1.90
C LYS A 103 -2.67 -17.78 2.63
N PHE A 104 -1.73 -16.98 2.18
CA PHE A 104 -0.41 -16.88 2.77
C PHE A 104 -0.29 -15.54 3.50
N ILE A 105 -0.02 -15.60 4.80
CA ILE A 105 0.18 -14.42 5.64
C ILE A 105 1.64 -14.42 6.07
N VAL A 106 2.36 -13.37 5.70
CA VAL A 106 3.73 -13.15 6.18
C VAL A 106 3.68 -11.95 7.13
N THR A 107 4.07 -12.18 8.37
CA THR A 107 4.21 -11.13 9.37
C THR A 107 5.69 -10.76 9.49
N LEU A 108 6.02 -9.53 9.12
CA LEU A 108 7.35 -8.97 9.28
C LEU A 108 7.44 -8.26 10.61
N THR A 109 8.41 -8.59 11.43
CA THR A 109 8.79 -7.83 12.62
C THR A 109 9.96 -6.91 12.25
N ILE A 110 9.78 -5.59 12.42
CA ILE A 110 10.69 -4.56 11.90
C ILE A 110 11.15 -3.66 13.04
N ASP A 111 12.44 -3.63 13.29
CA ASP A 111 13.06 -2.66 14.18
C ASP A 111 13.25 -1.32 13.46
N CYS A 112 12.61 -0.29 13.97
CA CYS A 112 12.68 1.07 13.43
C CYS A 112 13.50 2.00 14.35
N GLY A 113 14.32 1.47 15.27
CA GLY A 113 15.07 2.25 16.26
C GLY A 113 14.19 2.87 17.36
N GLY A 114 13.01 2.33 17.60
CA GLY A 114 12.08 2.72 18.65
C GLY A 114 12.03 1.71 19.79
N LYS A 115 11.23 2.00 20.84
CA LYS A 115 11.06 1.09 21.98
C LYS A 115 10.37 -0.23 21.62
N GLU A 116 9.49 -0.21 20.61
CA GLU A 116 8.73 -1.38 20.20
C GLU A 116 8.91 -1.65 18.68
N PRO A 117 9.15 -2.90 18.29
CA PRO A 117 9.22 -3.28 16.89
C PRO A 117 7.85 -3.11 16.23
N LYS A 118 7.85 -2.75 14.96
CA LYS A 118 6.62 -2.70 14.15
C LYS A 118 6.34 -4.06 13.55
N LYS A 119 5.10 -4.52 13.68
CA LYS A 119 4.59 -5.68 12.94
C LYS A 119 3.87 -5.23 11.68
N PHE A 120 4.22 -5.84 10.55
CA PHE A 120 3.60 -5.56 9.26
C PHE A 120 3.16 -6.86 8.60
N GLU A 121 1.86 -7.00 8.39
CA GLU A 121 1.28 -8.17 7.75
C GLU A 121 1.19 -7.99 6.23
N LEU A 122 1.72 -8.94 5.51
CA LEU A 122 1.60 -9.11 4.07
C LEU A 122 0.60 -10.22 3.80
N LEU A 123 -0.54 -9.84 3.24
CA LEU A 123 -1.54 -10.80 2.83
C LEU A 123 -1.39 -11.11 1.35
N HIS A 124 -1.19 -12.38 1.04
CA HIS A 124 -1.16 -12.87 -0.33
C HIS A 124 -2.20 -13.98 -0.51
N GLU A 125 -3.10 -13.81 -1.48
CA GLU A 125 -4.12 -14.81 -1.81
C GLU A 125 -3.77 -15.42 -3.16
N ASP A 126 -3.36 -16.67 -3.15
CA ASP A 126 -3.20 -17.46 -4.38
C ASP A 126 -4.55 -18.04 -4.79
N ARG A 127 -5.11 -17.52 -5.87
CA ARG A 127 -6.43 -17.95 -6.37
C ARG A 127 -6.37 -19.15 -7.29
N ASN A 128 -5.22 -19.43 -7.89
CA ASN A 128 -5.14 -20.43 -8.99
C ASN A 128 -4.07 -21.52 -8.78
N GLY A 129 -3.31 -21.50 -7.68
CA GLY A 129 -2.24 -22.49 -7.44
C GLY A 129 -1.07 -22.41 -8.42
N GLU A 130 -1.03 -21.39 -9.28
CA GLU A 130 -0.04 -21.28 -10.36
C GLU A 130 1.26 -20.58 -9.95
N ASN A 131 1.30 -19.96 -8.77
CA ASN A 131 2.45 -19.15 -8.39
C ASN A 131 3.46 -19.93 -7.54
N LYS A 132 4.40 -20.59 -8.22
CA LYS A 132 5.59 -21.21 -7.66
C LYS A 132 6.49 -20.26 -6.82
N TYR A 133 6.24 -18.95 -6.90
CA TYR A 133 7.06 -17.89 -6.28
C TYR A 133 6.71 -17.59 -4.82
N TYR A 134 5.66 -18.22 -4.27
CA TYR A 134 5.19 -17.93 -2.91
C TYR A 134 5.83 -18.81 -1.82
N THR A 135 6.67 -19.75 -2.20
CA THR A 135 7.44 -20.56 -1.23
C THR A 135 8.66 -19.82 -0.69
N GLU A 136 9.12 -18.77 -1.38
CA GLU A 136 10.23 -17.95 -0.92
C GLU A 136 9.69 -16.59 -0.48
N ALA A 137 9.82 -16.26 0.79
CA ALA A 137 9.46 -14.94 1.28
C ALA A 137 10.30 -13.87 0.54
N PRO A 138 9.66 -12.84 -0.04
CA PRO A 138 10.38 -11.79 -0.79
C PRO A 138 11.21 -10.90 0.12
N TYR A 139 11.26 -11.20 1.40
CA TYR A 139 12.01 -10.49 2.43
C TYR A 139 12.89 -11.49 3.17
N LYS A 140 14.05 -11.00 3.66
CA LYS A 140 14.97 -11.77 4.50
C LYS A 140 15.19 -11.03 5.83
N VAL A 141 15.47 -11.75 6.89
CA VAL A 141 15.92 -11.16 8.15
C VAL A 141 17.22 -10.40 7.88
N GLY A 142 17.35 -9.20 8.42
CA GLY A 142 18.45 -8.28 8.14
C GLY A 142 18.21 -7.32 6.97
N ASP A 143 17.16 -7.51 6.16
CA ASP A 143 16.84 -6.56 5.09
C ASP A 143 16.44 -5.21 5.65
N THR A 144 16.98 -4.15 5.05
CA THR A 144 16.47 -2.79 5.28
C THR A 144 15.21 -2.58 4.46
N VAL A 145 14.16 -2.12 5.11
CA VAL A 145 12.88 -1.82 4.47
C VAL A 145 12.48 -0.38 4.66
N VAL A 146 11.84 0.17 3.64
CA VAL A 146 11.34 1.54 3.63
C VAL A 146 9.84 1.53 3.33
N PHE A 147 9.06 2.18 4.16
CA PHE A 147 7.65 2.40 3.93
C PHE A 147 7.38 3.89 3.71
N LEU A 148 6.78 4.22 2.57
CA LEU A 148 6.37 5.58 2.27
C LEU A 148 4.86 5.73 2.44
N ARG A 149 4.44 6.85 3.03
CA ARG A 149 3.02 7.17 3.17
C ARG A 149 2.32 7.13 1.81
N GLY A 150 1.12 6.57 1.77
CA GLY A 150 0.40 6.39 0.49
C GLY A 150 0.74 5.10 -0.26
N MET A 151 1.79 4.39 0.13
CA MET A 151 2.09 3.05 -0.36
C MET A 151 1.24 1.99 0.35
N LYS A 152 1.17 0.83 -0.25
CA LYS A 152 0.45 -0.32 0.32
C LYS A 152 1.39 -1.20 1.13
N TYR A 153 2.63 -1.40 0.64
CA TYR A 153 3.62 -2.31 1.19
C TYR A 153 4.97 -1.63 1.40
N PRO A 154 5.80 -2.09 2.36
CA PRO A 154 7.18 -1.67 2.47
C PRO A 154 7.99 -2.20 1.28
N MET A 155 9.04 -1.51 0.90
CA MET A 155 9.98 -1.92 -0.14
C MET A 155 11.32 -2.26 0.47
N ARG A 156 12.01 -3.25 -0.06
CA ARG A 156 13.39 -3.55 0.29
C ARG A 156 14.30 -2.47 -0.26
N TYR A 157 15.37 -2.15 0.45
CA TYR A 157 16.32 -1.12 0.07
C TYR A 157 17.75 -1.64 0.20
N GLY A 158 18.60 -1.31 -0.80
CA GLY A 158 20.03 -1.63 -0.75
C GLY A 158 20.35 -3.13 -0.93
N VAL A 159 19.45 -3.88 -1.57
CA VAL A 159 19.70 -5.30 -1.84
C VAL A 159 20.61 -5.42 -3.05
N ALA A 160 21.70 -6.17 -2.91
CA ALA A 160 22.54 -6.51 -4.05
C ALA A 160 21.72 -7.30 -5.08
N THR A 161 21.70 -6.80 -6.30
CA THR A 161 20.93 -7.39 -7.43
C THR A 161 21.62 -8.60 -8.06
N GLU A 162 22.71 -9.05 -7.46
CA GLU A 162 23.54 -10.15 -8.00
C GLU A 162 22.85 -11.51 -8.00
N ASP A 163 21.84 -11.67 -7.11
CA ASP A 163 21.02 -12.87 -7.09
C ASP A 163 19.83 -12.70 -8.04
N MET A 164 19.87 -13.34 -9.21
CA MET A 164 18.75 -13.40 -10.17
C MET A 164 17.46 -13.97 -9.59
N LEU A 165 17.56 -14.70 -8.47
CA LEU A 165 16.43 -15.28 -7.72
C LEU A 165 15.79 -14.28 -6.75
N THR A 166 16.35 -13.08 -6.60
CA THR A 166 15.80 -12.09 -5.65
C THR A 166 14.42 -11.59 -6.09
N LEU A 167 13.46 -11.73 -5.20
CA LEU A 167 12.09 -11.28 -5.40
C LEU A 167 11.86 -9.92 -4.73
N PHE A 168 11.08 -9.06 -5.38
CA PHE A 168 10.69 -7.74 -4.87
C PHE A 168 9.18 -7.59 -4.82
N VAL A 169 8.66 -7.07 -3.72
CA VAL A 169 7.26 -6.70 -3.61
C VAL A 169 7.05 -5.30 -4.17
N CYS A 170 6.10 -5.15 -5.06
CA CYS A 170 5.72 -3.83 -5.56
C CYS A 170 5.05 -3.01 -4.43
N PRO A 171 5.60 -1.85 -4.04
CA PRO A 171 5.04 -1.08 -2.94
C PRO A 171 3.65 -0.49 -3.24
N TYR A 172 3.26 -0.43 -4.50
CA TYR A 172 1.97 0.11 -4.95
C TYR A 172 0.84 -0.94 -4.95
N CYS A 173 1.05 -2.10 -5.56
CA CYS A 173 0.02 -3.13 -5.71
C CYS A 173 0.25 -4.38 -4.86
N GLY A 174 1.46 -4.61 -4.34
CA GLY A 174 1.83 -5.76 -3.52
C GLY A 174 2.24 -6.99 -4.31
N ASP A 175 2.32 -6.89 -5.61
CA ASP A 175 2.67 -8.03 -6.46
C ASP A 175 4.17 -8.32 -6.43
N ILE A 176 4.51 -9.62 -6.53
CA ILE A 176 5.91 -10.07 -6.45
C ILE A 176 6.52 -10.03 -7.84
N ASN A 177 7.70 -9.44 -7.94
CA ASN A 177 8.43 -9.27 -9.19
C ASN A 177 9.85 -9.81 -9.05
N LYS A 178 10.40 -10.33 -10.16
CA LYS A 178 11.81 -10.75 -10.22
C LYS A 178 12.74 -9.55 -10.27
N ALA A 179 13.98 -9.73 -9.77
CA ALA A 179 15.01 -8.70 -9.76
C ALA A 179 15.39 -8.14 -11.14
N GLU A 180 15.22 -8.92 -12.20
CA GLU A 180 15.50 -8.51 -13.58
C GLU A 180 14.62 -7.32 -14.04
N ARG A 181 13.46 -7.12 -13.43
CA ARG A 181 12.48 -6.12 -13.86
C ARG A 181 12.68 -4.79 -13.18
N ASP A 182 12.74 -3.72 -13.95
CA ASP A 182 12.72 -2.36 -13.43
C ASP A 182 11.31 -1.84 -13.14
N THR A 183 10.30 -2.49 -13.72
CA THR A 183 8.90 -2.11 -13.54
C THR A 183 8.05 -3.32 -13.13
N CYS A 184 7.05 -3.07 -12.31
CA CYS A 184 6.08 -4.09 -11.90
C CYS A 184 5.28 -4.59 -13.10
N TYR A 185 5.23 -5.91 -13.29
CA TYR A 185 4.53 -6.53 -14.42
C TYR A 185 3.01 -6.27 -14.38
N LYS A 186 2.44 -6.08 -13.18
CA LYS A 186 1.00 -5.89 -12.99
C LYS A 186 0.55 -4.44 -13.11
N CYS A 187 1.25 -3.51 -12.46
CA CYS A 187 0.83 -2.11 -12.41
C CYS A 187 1.73 -1.16 -13.18
N GLY A 188 2.80 -1.65 -13.83
CA GLY A 188 3.74 -0.86 -14.64
C GLY A 188 4.59 0.15 -13.86
N LYS A 189 4.49 0.14 -12.51
CA LYS A 189 5.22 1.09 -11.66
C LYS A 189 6.68 0.68 -11.48
N TYR A 190 7.57 1.69 -11.42
CA TYR A 190 9.00 1.47 -11.20
C TYR A 190 9.25 0.82 -9.82
N LEU A 191 10.13 -0.19 -9.80
CA LEU A 191 10.54 -0.91 -8.61
C LEU A 191 11.85 -0.33 -8.08
N VAL A 192 11.95 -0.22 -6.74
CA VAL A 192 13.21 0.12 -6.07
C VAL A 192 13.95 -1.17 -5.79
N LYS A 193 15.22 -1.17 -6.13
CA LYS A 193 16.16 -2.27 -5.86
C LYS A 193 17.23 -1.79 -4.91
#